data_432583a7d22327222ec6d18d8c31adf4
#
_entry.id   432583a7d22327222ec6d18d8c31adf4
#
_cell.length_a   1.000
_cell.length_b   1.000
_cell.length_c   1.000
_cell.angle_alpha   90.00
_cell.angle_beta   90.00
_cell.angle_gamma   90.00
#
_symmetry.space_group_name_H-M   'P 1'
#
loop_
_entity.id
_entity.type
_entity.pdbx_description
1 polymer ?
#
loop_
_entity_poly.entity_id
_entity_poly.type
_entity_poly.pdbx_seq_one_letter_code
_entity_poly.pdbx_strand_id
1 'polypeptide(L)'
;QGTFGTRESVIPIRHLIRTAVGWGGLPETEAMYPAIGPNLPVGENRSEVPAEVPVGAFWSVRLYNDEGCFEPKDLDGYVVNSIMGERNRDGSMTVHLGGCDDGRENCLPIMEGWNYVVRLYQPGPEILEGSWTFPDVEPAK
;
A
#
# COMPACT_ATOMS: atom_id res chain seq x y z
N GLN A 1 14.86 5.97 -9.05
CA GLN A 1 16.18 5.50 -8.58
C GLN A 1 17.01 6.67 -8.05
N GLY A 2 17.90 6.41 -7.05
CA GLY A 2 18.78 7.42 -6.46
C GLY A 2 18.15 8.33 -5.40
N THR A 3 17.01 7.95 -4.83
CA THR A 3 16.33 8.71 -3.77
C THR A 3 16.89 8.36 -2.38
N PHE A 4 17.07 7.08 -2.11
CA PHE A 4 17.70 6.51 -0.91
C PHE A 4 18.80 5.54 -1.32
N GLY A 5 19.78 5.30 -0.44
CA GLY A 5 20.91 4.43 -0.72
C GLY A 5 22.20 4.92 -0.07
N THR A 6 23.35 4.48 -0.61
CA THR A 6 24.67 4.92 -0.17
C THR A 6 24.97 6.36 -0.66
N ARG A 7 25.99 6.99 -0.05
CA ARG A 7 26.42 8.33 -0.45
C ARG A 7 26.77 8.45 -1.94
N GLU A 8 27.22 7.36 -2.56
CA GLU A 8 27.61 7.33 -3.98
C GLU A 8 26.41 7.12 -4.91
N SER A 9 25.33 6.48 -4.43
CA SER A 9 24.15 6.15 -5.24
C SER A 9 23.01 7.16 -5.10
N VAL A 10 23.04 8.02 -4.09
CA VAL A 10 21.98 9.01 -3.81
C VAL A 10 22.17 10.26 -4.65
N ILE A 11 21.08 10.71 -5.29
CA ILE A 11 20.99 12.01 -5.93
C ILE A 11 20.49 13.02 -4.89
N PRO A 12 21.32 13.98 -4.41
CA PRO A 12 21.00 14.83 -3.24
C PRO A 12 19.67 15.56 -3.33
N ILE A 13 19.31 16.08 -4.49
CA ILE A 13 18.04 16.82 -4.66
C ILE A 13 16.83 15.89 -4.54
N ARG A 14 16.90 14.67 -5.05
CA ARG A 14 15.84 13.67 -4.93
C ARG A 14 15.67 13.20 -3.48
N HIS A 15 16.81 13.01 -2.81
CA HIS A 15 16.81 12.66 -1.39
C HIS A 15 16.16 13.77 -0.55
N LEU A 16 16.50 15.03 -0.78
CA LEU A 16 15.94 16.17 -0.07
C LEU A 16 14.42 16.26 -0.25
N ILE A 17 13.94 16.17 -1.49
CA ILE A 17 12.50 16.22 -1.80
C ILE A 17 11.75 15.09 -1.09
N ARG A 18 12.27 13.86 -1.14
CA ARG A 18 11.63 12.71 -0.52
C ARG A 18 11.68 12.75 1.00
N THR A 19 12.74 13.25 1.59
CA THR A 19 12.85 13.44 3.04
C THR A 19 11.85 14.50 3.55
N ALA A 20 11.56 15.51 2.74
CA ALA A 20 10.53 16.51 3.04
C ALA A 20 9.10 15.93 2.99
N VAL A 21 8.87 14.89 2.16
CA VAL A 21 7.56 14.22 2.04
C VAL A 21 7.38 13.10 3.08
N GLY A 22 8.46 12.48 3.54
CA GLY A 22 8.37 11.40 4.54
C GLY A 22 9.72 10.92 5.02
N TRP A 23 9.83 10.70 6.33
CA TRP A 23 11.02 10.20 6.98
C TRP A 23 11.15 8.67 6.84
N GLY A 24 12.39 8.18 6.84
CA GLY A 24 12.68 6.74 6.97
C GLY A 24 12.48 5.93 5.70
N GLY A 25 12.65 6.53 4.53
CA GLY A 25 12.65 5.80 3.27
C GLY A 25 13.85 4.87 3.14
N LEU A 26 13.59 3.67 2.61
CA LEU A 26 14.60 2.67 2.28
C LEU A 26 14.99 2.79 0.79
N PRO A 27 16.16 2.25 0.39
CA PRO A 27 16.48 2.05 -1.02
C PRO A 27 15.38 1.26 -1.74
N GLU A 28 15.17 1.52 -3.03
CA GLU A 28 14.11 0.85 -3.81
C GLU A 28 14.27 -0.69 -3.84
N THR A 29 15.50 -1.17 -3.70
CA THR A 29 15.81 -2.61 -3.55
C THR A 29 15.36 -3.21 -2.23
N GLU A 30 15.16 -2.38 -1.21
CA GLU A 30 14.72 -2.82 0.12
C GLU A 30 13.22 -2.60 0.32
N ALA A 31 12.67 -1.49 -0.23
CA ALA A 31 11.24 -1.25 -0.17
C ALA A 31 10.77 -0.25 -1.24
N MET A 32 9.59 -0.51 -1.79
CA MET A 32 8.86 0.41 -2.65
C MET A 32 7.55 0.85 -2.00
N TYR A 33 7.19 2.11 -2.24
CA TYR A 33 6.04 2.78 -1.62
C TYR A 33 5.17 3.48 -2.67
N PRO A 34 4.48 2.75 -3.58
CA PRO A 34 3.52 3.38 -4.47
C PRO A 34 2.35 3.98 -3.68
N ALA A 35 2.18 5.30 -3.81
CA ALA A 35 1.03 6.02 -3.27
C ALA A 35 -0.03 6.14 -4.36
N ILE A 36 -1.26 5.79 -4.04
CA ILE A 36 -2.35 5.68 -5.00
C ILE A 36 -3.55 6.49 -4.50
N GLY A 37 -3.93 7.50 -5.30
CA GLY A 37 -5.19 8.20 -5.14
C GLY A 37 -6.18 7.66 -6.17
N PRO A 38 -7.06 6.74 -5.81
CA PRO A 38 -7.88 6.02 -6.78
C PRO A 38 -8.97 6.90 -7.41
N ASN A 39 -9.27 8.07 -6.83
CA ASN A 39 -10.38 8.95 -7.23
C ASN A 39 -11.74 8.22 -7.28
N LEU A 40 -11.91 7.25 -6.40
CA LEU A 40 -13.16 6.54 -6.22
C LEU A 40 -13.97 7.17 -5.08
N PRO A 41 -15.29 7.21 -5.20
CA PRO A 41 -16.15 7.71 -4.12
C PRO A 41 -16.08 6.79 -2.91
N VAL A 42 -16.51 7.33 -1.77
CA VAL A 42 -16.75 6.51 -0.58
C VAL A 42 -17.84 5.49 -0.87
N GLY A 43 -17.55 4.23 -0.62
CA GLY A 43 -18.44 3.11 -0.92
C GLY A 43 -17.70 1.80 -0.69
N GLU A 44 -18.26 0.69 -1.14
CA GLU A 44 -17.57 -0.59 -1.10
C GLU A 44 -16.64 -0.73 -2.29
N ASN A 45 -15.35 -0.83 -2.01
CA ASN A 45 -14.31 -1.06 -3.00
C ASN A 45 -13.44 -2.25 -2.55
N ARG A 46 -12.73 -2.86 -3.48
CA ARG A 46 -11.84 -3.98 -3.18
C ARG A 46 -10.65 -4.06 -4.12
N SER A 47 -9.58 -4.68 -3.65
CA SER A 47 -8.43 -5.10 -4.44
C SER A 47 -8.21 -6.59 -4.24
N GLU A 48 -8.08 -7.34 -5.32
CA GLU A 48 -7.83 -8.79 -5.29
C GLU A 48 -6.33 -9.04 -5.46
N VAL A 49 -5.66 -9.31 -4.36
CA VAL A 49 -4.20 -9.52 -4.34
C VAL A 49 -3.93 -11.00 -4.58
N PRO A 50 -3.12 -11.37 -5.59
CA PRO A 50 -2.83 -12.76 -5.90
C PRO A 50 -2.09 -13.45 -4.74
N ALA A 51 -2.15 -14.79 -4.71
CA ALA A 51 -1.48 -15.60 -3.70
C ALA A 51 0.04 -15.33 -3.65
N GLU A 52 0.63 -15.12 -4.83
CA GLU A 52 2.05 -14.83 -4.98
C GLU A 52 2.24 -13.37 -5.41
N VAL A 53 2.76 -12.58 -4.48
CA VAL A 53 3.26 -11.23 -4.73
C VAL A 53 4.78 -11.32 -4.74
N PRO A 54 5.48 -10.80 -5.78
CA PRO A 54 6.93 -10.97 -5.91
C PRO A 54 7.72 -10.07 -4.94
N VAL A 55 7.60 -10.35 -3.64
CA VAL A 55 8.34 -9.69 -2.55
C VAL A 55 9.06 -10.74 -1.70
N GLY A 56 10.29 -10.45 -1.30
CA GLY A 56 11.08 -11.36 -0.47
C GLY A 56 10.68 -11.35 1.01
N ALA A 57 9.98 -10.30 1.47
CA ALA A 57 9.53 -10.19 2.86
C ALA A 57 8.00 -10.16 2.96
N PHE A 58 7.39 -8.99 2.89
CA PHE A 58 5.94 -8.85 2.99
C PHE A 58 5.46 -7.59 2.27
N TRP A 59 4.14 -7.48 2.12
CA TRP A 59 3.49 -6.26 1.65
C TRP A 59 2.43 -5.78 2.64
N SER A 60 2.10 -4.49 2.56
CA SER A 60 0.97 -3.91 3.29
C SER A 60 0.30 -2.80 2.50
N VAL A 61 -1.00 -2.63 2.75
CA VAL A 61 -1.81 -1.50 2.28
C VAL A 61 -2.13 -0.63 3.49
N ARG A 62 -1.83 0.66 3.41
CA ARG A 62 -2.12 1.65 4.45
C ARG A 62 -3.02 2.74 3.93
N LEU A 63 -4.08 3.01 4.67
CA LEU A 63 -5.07 4.04 4.35
C LEU A 63 -4.67 5.38 4.96
N TYR A 64 -4.92 6.45 4.22
CA TYR A 64 -4.71 7.83 4.64
C TYR A 64 -5.89 8.71 4.20
N ASN A 65 -6.10 9.83 4.90
CA ASN A 65 -7.02 10.88 4.49
C ASN A 65 -6.40 11.79 3.41
N ASP A 66 -7.10 12.81 2.97
CA ASP A 66 -6.65 13.79 1.97
C ASP A 66 -5.43 14.60 2.40
N GLU A 67 -5.22 14.76 3.72
CA GLU A 67 -4.05 15.41 4.30
C GLU A 67 -2.83 14.47 4.41
N GLY A 68 -2.98 13.18 4.08
CA GLY A 68 -1.94 12.16 4.22
C GLY A 68 -1.74 11.69 5.66
N CYS A 69 -2.74 11.85 6.50
CA CYS A 69 -2.75 11.46 7.91
C CYS A 69 -3.66 10.26 8.16
N PHE A 70 -3.47 9.61 9.32
CA PHE A 70 -4.45 8.65 9.85
C PHE A 70 -5.59 9.40 10.51
N GLU A 71 -6.82 9.05 10.16
CA GLU A 71 -8.00 9.53 10.87
C GLU A 71 -8.20 8.75 12.17
N PRO A 72 -8.53 9.40 13.31
CA PRO A 72 -8.95 8.69 14.51
C PRO A 72 -10.23 7.89 14.22
N LYS A 73 -10.22 6.60 14.52
CA LYS A 73 -11.35 5.69 14.27
C LYS A 73 -11.55 4.75 15.45
N ASP A 74 -12.79 4.37 15.66
CA ASP A 74 -13.18 3.37 16.67
C ASP A 74 -12.74 1.95 16.28
N LEU A 75 -12.43 1.74 14.99
CA LEU A 75 -11.90 0.48 14.44
C LEU A 75 -10.42 0.69 14.12
N ASP A 76 -9.53 -0.13 14.68
CA ASP A 76 -8.08 -0.13 14.45
C ASP A 76 -7.68 -0.59 13.02
N GLY A 77 -8.44 -0.15 12.02
CA GLY A 77 -8.35 -0.59 10.63
C GLY A 77 -7.55 0.36 9.72
N TYR A 78 -6.27 0.61 10.00
CA TYR A 78 -5.44 1.46 9.13
C TYR A 78 -4.54 0.70 8.18
N VAL A 79 -4.32 -0.59 8.44
CA VAL A 79 -3.35 -1.41 7.73
C VAL A 79 -3.87 -2.83 7.52
N VAL A 80 -3.79 -3.29 6.28
CA VAL A 80 -3.88 -4.72 5.93
C VAL A 80 -2.51 -5.16 5.44
N ASN A 81 -2.03 -6.32 5.86
CA ASN A 81 -0.74 -6.84 5.44
C ASN A 81 -0.79 -8.36 5.17
N SER A 82 0.19 -8.84 4.40
CA SER A 82 0.27 -10.23 3.96
C SER A 82 0.58 -11.26 5.06
N ILE A 83 0.98 -10.79 6.25
CA ILE A 83 1.36 -11.68 7.37
C ILE A 83 0.15 -11.99 8.24
N MET A 84 -0.66 -10.96 8.57
CA MET A 84 -1.78 -11.07 9.50
C MET A 84 -3.14 -11.12 8.80
N GLY A 85 -3.21 -10.68 7.53
CA GLY A 85 -4.45 -10.67 6.77
C GLY A 85 -4.94 -12.07 6.45
N GLU A 86 -6.25 -12.23 6.37
CA GLU A 86 -6.91 -13.50 6.08
C GLU A 86 -6.84 -13.80 4.58
N ARG A 87 -6.50 -15.07 4.25
CA ARG A 87 -6.37 -15.53 2.87
C ARG A 87 -7.62 -16.26 2.42
N ASN A 88 -7.94 -16.08 1.16
CA ASN A 88 -8.94 -16.87 0.46
C ASN A 88 -8.51 -18.35 0.32
N ARG A 89 -9.43 -19.22 -0.06
CA ARG A 89 -9.16 -20.68 -0.23
C ARG A 89 -8.09 -20.98 -1.29
N ASP A 90 -7.93 -20.10 -2.28
CA ASP A 90 -6.93 -20.21 -3.35
C ASP A 90 -5.59 -19.57 -2.98
N GLY A 91 -5.47 -19.02 -1.76
CA GLY A 91 -4.29 -18.34 -1.26
C GLY A 91 -4.20 -16.85 -1.60
N SER A 92 -5.08 -16.33 -2.45
CA SER A 92 -5.22 -14.90 -2.71
C SER A 92 -5.70 -14.14 -1.46
N MET A 93 -5.70 -12.82 -1.51
CA MET A 93 -6.21 -11.99 -0.42
C MET A 93 -7.08 -10.87 -0.97
N THR A 94 -8.31 -10.78 -0.49
CA THR A 94 -9.17 -9.64 -0.81
C THR A 94 -8.95 -8.54 0.23
N VAL A 95 -8.55 -7.36 -0.22
CA VAL A 95 -8.47 -6.15 0.61
C VAL A 95 -9.71 -5.33 0.34
N HIS A 96 -10.53 -5.14 1.37
CA HIS A 96 -11.74 -4.32 1.31
C HIS A 96 -11.41 -2.87 1.70
N LEU A 97 -11.96 -1.91 0.97
CA LEU A 97 -11.84 -0.48 1.24
C LEU A 97 -13.24 0.13 1.29
N GLY A 98 -13.71 0.36 2.50
CA GLY A 98 -15.11 0.72 2.78
C GLY A 98 -16.03 -0.49 2.96
N GLY A 99 -17.23 -0.24 3.48
CA GLY A 99 -18.19 -1.31 3.78
C GLY A 99 -17.77 -2.22 4.94
N CYS A 100 -17.01 -1.68 5.91
CA CYS A 100 -16.45 -2.47 7.02
C CYS A 100 -17.42 -2.72 8.18
N ASP A 101 -18.65 -2.20 8.11
CA ASP A 101 -19.63 -2.26 9.21
C ASP A 101 -20.11 -3.68 9.52
N ASP A 102 -19.93 -4.62 8.60
CA ASP A 102 -20.28 -6.02 8.78
C ASP A 102 -19.17 -6.83 9.48
N GLY A 103 -18.05 -6.19 9.84
CA GLY A 103 -16.94 -6.85 10.54
C GLY A 103 -16.10 -7.78 9.67
N ARG A 104 -16.18 -7.62 8.34
CA ARG A 104 -15.37 -8.45 7.41
C ARG A 104 -13.89 -8.26 7.63
N GLU A 105 -13.12 -9.32 7.44
CA GLU A 105 -11.66 -9.30 7.54
C GLU A 105 -11.01 -8.45 6.42
N ASN A 106 -9.75 -8.06 6.62
CA ASN A 106 -8.96 -7.26 5.67
C ASN A 106 -9.66 -5.98 5.21
N CYS A 107 -10.40 -5.32 6.09
CA CYS A 107 -11.20 -4.14 5.75
C CYS A 107 -10.57 -2.85 6.27
N LEU A 108 -10.46 -1.87 5.37
CA LEU A 108 -9.97 -0.52 5.64
C LEU A 108 -11.14 0.46 5.53
N PRO A 109 -11.59 1.06 6.63
CA PRO A 109 -12.72 1.98 6.62
C PRO A 109 -12.31 3.33 5.99
N ILE A 110 -12.78 3.58 4.77
CA ILE A 110 -12.46 4.79 4.00
C ILE A 110 -13.32 6.00 4.39
N MET A 111 -12.83 7.20 4.05
CA MET A 111 -13.46 8.50 4.24
C MET A 111 -13.39 9.32 2.94
N GLU A 112 -14.02 10.47 2.91
CA GLU A 112 -13.91 11.40 1.76
C GLU A 112 -12.44 11.79 1.53
N GLY A 113 -12.00 11.85 0.28
CA GLY A 113 -10.63 12.18 -0.09
C GLY A 113 -9.58 11.11 0.22
N TRP A 114 -10.00 9.90 0.55
CA TRP A 114 -9.10 8.81 0.90
C TRP A 114 -8.08 8.49 -0.19
N ASN A 115 -6.90 8.11 0.27
CA ASN A 115 -5.84 7.56 -0.55
C ASN A 115 -5.15 6.43 0.20
N TYR A 116 -4.32 5.66 -0.49
CA TYR A 116 -3.59 4.58 0.16
C TYR A 116 -2.17 4.44 -0.37
N VAL A 117 -1.31 3.87 0.45
CA VAL A 117 0.05 3.52 0.11
C VAL A 117 0.22 2.02 0.22
N VAL A 118 0.66 1.41 -0.86
CA VAL A 118 1.14 0.04 -0.85
C VAL A 118 2.61 0.06 -0.44
N ARG A 119 3.00 -0.83 0.46
CA ARG A 119 4.40 -1.02 0.85
C ARG A 119 4.83 -2.42 0.46
N LEU A 120 5.86 -2.49 -0.37
CA LEU A 120 6.42 -3.73 -0.90
C LEU A 120 7.84 -3.85 -0.36
N TYR A 121 8.08 -4.81 0.55
CA TYR A 121 9.38 -5.00 1.20
C TYR A 121 10.16 -6.12 0.52
N GLN A 122 11.41 -5.83 0.19
CA GLN A 122 12.30 -6.66 -0.63
C GLN A 122 11.63 -6.99 -1.98
N PRO A 123 11.30 -5.98 -2.79
CA PRO A 123 10.62 -6.18 -4.07
C PRO A 123 11.49 -6.99 -5.03
N GLY A 124 10.86 -7.95 -5.68
CA GLY A 124 11.49 -8.75 -6.72
C GLY A 124 11.79 -7.96 -8.01
N PRO A 125 12.58 -8.55 -8.94
CA PRO A 125 12.92 -7.92 -10.20
C PRO A 125 11.68 -7.45 -10.97
N GLU A 126 10.61 -8.20 -10.96
CA GLU A 126 9.37 -7.92 -11.68
C GLU A 126 8.72 -6.61 -11.23
N ILE A 127 8.81 -6.30 -9.94
CA ILE A 127 8.32 -5.03 -9.38
C ILE A 127 9.28 -3.89 -9.73
N LEU A 128 10.59 -4.11 -9.58
CA LEU A 128 11.62 -3.10 -9.84
C LEU A 128 11.67 -2.68 -11.32
N GLU A 129 11.43 -3.62 -12.23
CA GLU A 129 11.38 -3.39 -13.67
C GLU A 129 10.02 -2.91 -14.17
N GLY A 130 8.98 -2.98 -13.32
CA GLY A 130 7.63 -2.55 -13.64
C GLY A 130 6.83 -3.53 -14.50
N SER A 131 7.28 -4.78 -14.64
CA SER A 131 6.53 -5.83 -15.31
C SER A 131 5.41 -6.41 -14.45
N TRP A 132 5.47 -6.20 -13.14
CA TRP A 132 4.41 -6.51 -12.19
C TRP A 132 4.03 -5.27 -11.38
N THR A 133 2.74 -5.02 -11.23
CA THR A 133 2.19 -3.94 -10.41
C THR A 133 1.19 -4.50 -9.40
N PHE A 134 1.11 -3.85 -8.23
CA PHE A 134 0.10 -4.21 -7.24
C PHE A 134 -1.30 -3.97 -7.82
N PRO A 135 -2.26 -4.90 -7.60
CA PRO A 135 -3.60 -4.78 -8.14
C PRO A 135 -4.31 -3.49 -7.76
N ASP A 136 -4.96 -2.87 -8.72
CA ASP A 136 -5.77 -1.67 -8.50
C ASP A 136 -6.99 -1.97 -7.65
N VAL A 137 -7.51 -0.93 -7.01
CA VAL A 137 -8.78 -0.97 -6.28
C VAL A 137 -9.91 -0.70 -7.25
N GLU A 138 -10.94 -1.54 -7.22
CA GLU A 138 -12.14 -1.43 -8.03
C GLU A 138 -13.39 -1.38 -7.13
N PRO A 139 -14.49 -0.71 -7.57
CA PRO A 139 -15.77 -0.78 -6.88
C PRO A 139 -16.24 -2.23 -6.74
N ALA A 140 -16.67 -2.63 -5.56
CA ALA A 140 -17.31 -3.92 -5.35
C ALA A 140 -18.67 -3.90 -6.06
N LYS A 141 -18.92 -4.89 -6.91
CA LYS A 141 -20.19 -5.05 -7.65
C LYS A 141 -21.22 -5.73 -6.78
#